data_e8f32bf9016987fe20d4247d3b2bfce4
#
_entry.id   e8f32bf9016987fe20d4247d3b2bfce4
#
_cell.length_a   1.000
_cell.length_b   1.000
_cell.length_c   1.000
_cell.angle_alpha   90.00
_cell.angle_beta   90.00
_cell.angle_gamma   90.00
#
_symmetry.space_group_name_H-M   'P 1'
#
loop_
_entity.id
_entity.type
_entity.pdbx_description
1 polymer ?
#
loop_
_entity_poly.entity_id
_entity_poly.type
_entity_poly.pdbx_seq_one_letter_code
_entity_poly.pdbx_strand_id
1 'polypeptide(L)'
;MEQKFDSKETPNKYQQAFLESKVETNDAVVAAEVEKILKEHIAENDNKEVYQFLLNCVDLTTLSTTDSERSVAAFTKKVNDYWTNYPQYKNVAAICVYSNFAEVVRGALEVSDVNIAVCSAAFPSSQAHIETKVAETALAIEDGADEVDI
;
A
#
# COMPACT_ATOMS: atom_id res chain seq x y z
N MET A 1 -29.68 7.36 -7.37
CA MET A 1 -29.99 8.78 -7.02
C MET A 1 -29.31 9.63 -8.09
N GLU A 2 -30.05 10.08 -9.12
CA GLU A 2 -29.50 10.95 -10.16
C GLU A 2 -29.22 12.34 -9.56
N GLN A 3 -27.95 12.70 -9.41
CA GLN A 3 -27.56 14.08 -9.13
C GLN A 3 -27.81 14.91 -10.38
N LYS A 4 -28.89 15.67 -10.37
CA LYS A 4 -29.16 16.69 -11.41
C LYS A 4 -28.28 17.89 -11.11
N PHE A 5 -27.25 18.09 -11.92
CA PHE A 5 -26.47 19.34 -11.91
C PHE A 5 -27.33 20.46 -12.52
N ASP A 6 -27.24 21.68 -11.97
CA ASP A 6 -27.92 22.84 -12.53
C ASP A 6 -27.31 23.15 -13.91
N SER A 7 -28.13 23.09 -14.92
CA SER A 7 -27.71 23.19 -16.35
C SER A 7 -27.24 24.60 -16.78
N LYS A 8 -27.07 25.52 -15.83
CA LYS A 8 -26.70 26.93 -16.12
C LYS A 8 -25.24 27.27 -15.78
N GLU A 9 -24.51 26.39 -15.09
CA GLU A 9 -23.09 26.61 -14.78
C GLU A 9 -22.19 25.70 -15.61
N THR A 10 -21.07 26.25 -16.10
CA THR A 10 -20.04 25.44 -16.75
C THR A 10 -19.47 24.43 -15.76
N PRO A 11 -19.51 23.13 -16.04
CA PRO A 11 -19.01 22.13 -15.12
C PRO A 11 -17.54 22.40 -14.74
N ASN A 12 -17.20 22.29 -13.46
CA ASN A 12 -15.81 22.30 -13.05
C ASN A 12 -15.10 20.99 -13.50
N LYS A 13 -13.76 20.92 -13.38
CA LYS A 13 -12.98 19.79 -13.88
C LYS A 13 -13.40 18.42 -13.32
N TYR A 14 -13.93 18.37 -12.11
CA TYR A 14 -14.38 17.12 -11.47
C TYR A 14 -15.78 16.71 -11.98
N GLN A 15 -16.67 17.69 -12.13
CA GLN A 15 -17.99 17.48 -12.73
C GLN A 15 -17.87 17.04 -14.18
N GLN A 16 -16.94 17.64 -14.94
CA GLN A 16 -16.67 17.25 -16.31
C GLN A 16 -16.13 15.82 -16.37
N ALA A 17 -15.13 15.46 -15.56
CA ALA A 17 -14.59 14.11 -15.48
C ALA A 17 -15.67 13.08 -15.13
N PHE A 18 -16.58 13.40 -14.20
CA PHE A 18 -17.71 12.55 -13.86
C PHE A 18 -18.68 12.36 -15.03
N LEU A 19 -19.01 13.44 -15.76
CA LEU A 19 -19.92 13.38 -16.92
C LEU A 19 -19.32 12.62 -18.11
N GLU A 20 -18.00 12.69 -18.27
CA GLU A 20 -17.26 12.00 -19.34
C GLU A 20 -16.97 10.52 -18.97
N SER A 21 -16.97 10.16 -17.70
CA SER A 21 -16.72 8.80 -17.26
C SER A 21 -17.92 7.91 -17.56
N LYS A 22 -17.67 6.82 -18.29
CA LYS A 22 -18.65 5.76 -18.51
C LYS A 22 -18.51 4.74 -17.38
N VAL A 23 -19.19 4.98 -16.26
CA VAL A 23 -19.18 4.07 -15.13
C VAL A 23 -20.18 2.95 -15.39
N GLU A 24 -19.67 1.72 -15.52
CA GLU A 24 -20.53 0.53 -15.54
C GLU A 24 -20.76 0.07 -14.09
N THR A 25 -22.02 0.02 -13.69
CA THR A 25 -22.43 -0.38 -12.33
C THR A 25 -23.22 -1.68 -12.31
N ASN A 26 -23.33 -2.37 -13.45
CA ASN A 26 -23.99 -3.66 -13.53
C ASN A 26 -23.01 -4.77 -13.22
N ASP A 27 -23.20 -5.44 -12.10
CA ASP A 27 -22.31 -6.51 -11.60
C ASP A 27 -22.10 -7.63 -12.64
N ALA A 28 -23.12 -7.97 -13.41
CA ALA A 28 -22.99 -9.02 -14.43
C ALA A 28 -22.09 -8.59 -15.60
N VAL A 29 -22.15 -7.32 -16.00
CA VAL A 29 -21.27 -6.76 -17.04
C VAL A 29 -19.83 -6.69 -16.53
N VAL A 30 -19.63 -6.20 -15.31
CA VAL A 30 -18.31 -6.13 -14.68
C VAL A 30 -17.71 -7.53 -14.55
N ALA A 31 -18.48 -8.53 -14.07
CA ALA A 31 -18.04 -9.90 -13.96
C ALA A 31 -17.63 -10.51 -15.31
N ALA A 32 -18.39 -10.23 -16.38
CA ALA A 32 -18.05 -10.71 -17.73
C ALA A 32 -16.75 -10.08 -18.26
N GLU A 33 -16.51 -8.78 -18.02
CA GLU A 33 -15.25 -8.15 -18.40
C GLU A 33 -14.06 -8.69 -17.59
N VAL A 34 -14.23 -8.92 -16.29
CA VAL A 34 -13.19 -9.57 -15.44
C VAL A 34 -12.87 -10.97 -15.96
N GLU A 35 -13.89 -11.78 -16.25
CA GLU A 35 -13.69 -13.13 -16.80
C GLU A 35 -12.94 -13.10 -18.14
N LYS A 36 -13.26 -12.14 -19.01
CA LYS A 36 -12.56 -11.94 -20.28
C LYS A 36 -11.08 -11.60 -20.05
N ILE A 37 -10.77 -10.63 -19.18
CA ILE A 37 -9.40 -10.24 -18.84
C ILE A 37 -8.61 -11.44 -18.31
N LEU A 38 -9.19 -12.17 -17.36
CA LEU A 38 -8.55 -13.36 -16.80
C LEU A 38 -8.27 -14.42 -17.88
N LYS A 39 -9.22 -14.70 -18.76
CA LYS A 39 -9.06 -15.66 -19.84
C LYS A 39 -7.97 -15.26 -20.84
N GLU A 40 -7.85 -13.97 -21.13
CA GLU A 40 -6.91 -13.45 -22.11
C GLU A 40 -5.48 -13.32 -21.54
N HIS A 41 -5.33 -13.01 -20.26
CA HIS A 41 -4.06 -12.56 -19.67
C HIS A 41 -3.49 -13.42 -18.54
N ILE A 42 -4.29 -14.34 -17.95
CA ILE A 42 -3.80 -15.11 -16.80
C ILE A 42 -2.61 -16.01 -17.17
N ALA A 43 -2.64 -16.62 -18.36
CA ALA A 43 -1.61 -17.57 -18.77
C ALA A 43 -0.22 -16.91 -18.98
N GLU A 44 -0.19 -15.66 -19.43
CA GLU A 44 1.07 -14.92 -19.60
C GLU A 44 1.66 -14.44 -18.27
N ASN A 45 0.82 -14.31 -17.23
CA ASN A 45 1.20 -13.84 -15.90
C ASN A 45 1.38 -14.98 -14.87
N ASP A 46 0.94 -16.20 -15.19
CA ASP A 46 1.08 -17.39 -14.33
C ASP A 46 2.45 -18.05 -14.53
N ASN A 47 3.52 -17.35 -14.13
CA ASN A 47 4.89 -17.84 -14.23
C ASN A 47 5.78 -17.33 -13.11
N LYS A 48 6.94 -17.99 -12.93
CA LYS A 48 7.87 -17.75 -11.84
C LYS A 48 8.45 -16.33 -11.86
N GLU A 49 8.74 -15.78 -13.02
CA GLU A 49 9.33 -14.44 -13.16
C GLU A 49 8.35 -13.37 -12.68
N VAL A 50 7.07 -13.49 -13.06
CA VAL A 50 6.02 -12.59 -12.59
C VAL A 50 5.81 -12.71 -11.09
N TYR A 51 5.82 -13.93 -10.53
CA TYR A 51 5.68 -14.10 -9.08
C TYR A 51 6.83 -13.50 -8.30
N GLN A 52 8.06 -13.62 -8.80
CA GLN A 52 9.22 -12.96 -8.18
C GLN A 52 9.13 -11.44 -8.26
N PHE A 53 8.67 -10.91 -9.39
CA PHE A 53 8.42 -9.47 -9.55
C PHE A 53 7.35 -9.00 -8.58
N LEU A 54 6.22 -9.73 -8.47
CA LEU A 54 5.13 -9.39 -7.55
C LEU A 54 5.58 -9.43 -6.09
N LEU A 55 6.40 -10.40 -5.69
CA LEU A 55 6.96 -10.42 -4.34
C LEU A 55 7.76 -9.16 -4.03
N ASN A 56 8.56 -8.69 -5.00
CA ASN A 56 9.33 -7.45 -4.85
C ASN A 56 8.49 -6.17 -4.95
N CYS A 57 7.18 -6.27 -5.17
CA CYS A 57 6.22 -5.16 -5.09
C CYS A 57 5.38 -5.19 -3.80
N VAL A 58 5.64 -6.16 -2.91
CA VAL A 58 4.85 -6.32 -1.68
C VAL A 58 5.40 -5.42 -0.58
N ASP A 59 4.53 -4.64 0.01
CA ASP A 59 4.73 -4.07 1.34
C ASP A 59 4.25 -5.08 2.37
N LEU A 60 5.21 -5.77 2.99
CA LEU A 60 4.92 -6.78 3.99
C LEU A 60 4.42 -6.10 5.27
N THR A 61 3.13 -6.21 5.52
CA THR A 61 2.41 -5.35 6.45
C THR A 61 2.00 -6.06 7.74
N THR A 62 2.21 -5.40 8.87
CA THR A 62 1.54 -5.69 10.14
C THR A 62 0.98 -4.40 10.74
N LEU A 63 -0.33 -4.35 10.90
CA LEU A 63 -1.09 -3.23 11.46
C LEU A 63 -2.08 -3.74 12.50
N SER A 64 -1.64 -4.70 13.30
CA SER A 64 -2.44 -5.24 14.38
C SER A 64 -2.45 -4.28 15.58
N THR A 65 -3.62 -4.09 16.18
CA THR A 65 -3.74 -3.31 17.43
C THR A 65 -3.00 -3.94 18.61
N THR A 66 -2.55 -5.20 18.46
CA THR A 66 -1.77 -5.93 19.47
C THR A 66 -0.28 -5.98 19.15
N ASP A 67 0.17 -5.26 18.11
CA ASP A 67 1.59 -5.18 17.80
C ASP A 67 2.37 -4.56 18.95
N SER A 68 3.59 -5.04 19.11
CA SER A 68 4.55 -4.62 20.12
C SER A 68 5.95 -4.59 19.50
N GLU A 69 6.88 -3.89 20.09
CA GLU A 69 8.29 -3.89 19.66
C GLU A 69 8.82 -5.31 19.42
N ARG A 70 8.51 -6.23 20.36
CA ARG A 70 8.91 -7.63 20.24
C ARG A 70 8.29 -8.34 19.03
N SER A 71 7.00 -8.15 18.78
CA SER A 71 6.32 -8.79 17.64
C SER A 71 6.80 -8.21 16.32
N VAL A 72 7.01 -6.89 16.25
CA VAL A 72 7.52 -6.20 15.07
C VAL A 72 8.97 -6.58 14.77
N ALA A 73 9.85 -6.64 15.77
CA ALA A 73 11.21 -7.12 15.59
C ALA A 73 11.25 -8.58 15.09
N ALA A 74 10.40 -9.45 15.64
CA ALA A 74 10.27 -10.82 15.16
C ALA A 74 9.68 -10.92 13.74
N PHE A 75 8.82 -10.00 13.36
CA PHE A 75 8.29 -9.87 12.02
C PHE A 75 9.38 -9.44 11.03
N THR A 76 10.16 -8.42 11.37
CA THR A 76 11.31 -7.94 10.59
C THR A 76 12.35 -9.03 10.38
N LYS A 77 12.60 -9.85 11.40
CA LYS A 77 13.52 -10.99 11.29
C LYS A 77 13.13 -11.96 10.18
N LYS A 78 11.86 -12.14 9.85
CA LYS A 78 11.44 -13.02 8.74
C LYS A 78 11.97 -12.52 7.39
N VAL A 79 12.08 -11.21 7.22
CA VAL A 79 12.61 -10.58 6.01
C VAL A 79 14.13 -10.82 5.91
N ASN A 80 14.85 -10.69 7.02
CA ASN A 80 16.28 -11.03 7.09
C ASN A 80 16.51 -12.53 6.82
N ASP A 81 15.69 -13.40 7.45
CA ASP A 81 15.79 -14.86 7.26
C ASP A 81 15.46 -15.24 5.79
N TYR A 82 14.53 -14.54 5.13
CA TYR A 82 14.23 -14.77 3.72
C TYR A 82 15.46 -14.48 2.84
N TRP A 83 16.12 -13.36 3.03
CA TRP A 83 17.34 -13.00 2.33
C TRP A 83 18.44 -14.06 2.51
N THR A 84 18.62 -14.52 3.73
CA THR A 84 19.63 -15.54 4.06
C THR A 84 19.32 -16.89 3.41
N ASN A 85 18.07 -17.30 3.41
CA ASN A 85 17.64 -18.62 2.93
C ASN A 85 17.42 -18.67 1.40
N TYR A 86 17.14 -17.51 0.77
CA TYR A 86 16.78 -17.42 -0.66
C TYR A 86 17.53 -16.30 -1.38
N PRO A 87 18.87 -16.26 -1.33
CA PRO A 87 19.67 -15.15 -1.85
C PRO A 87 19.57 -14.95 -3.37
N GLN A 88 19.01 -15.94 -4.09
CA GLN A 88 18.76 -15.88 -5.53
C GLN A 88 17.49 -15.10 -5.91
N TYR A 89 16.67 -14.71 -4.93
CA TYR A 89 15.42 -14.00 -5.16
C TYR A 89 15.48 -12.61 -4.51
N LYS A 90 14.80 -11.65 -5.12
CA LYS A 90 14.56 -10.35 -4.48
C LYS A 90 13.62 -10.51 -3.29
N ASN A 91 13.80 -9.66 -2.30
CA ASN A 91 12.95 -9.58 -1.13
C ASN A 91 11.67 -8.78 -1.43
N VAL A 92 10.82 -8.59 -0.42
CA VAL A 92 9.68 -7.66 -0.45
C VAL A 92 10.17 -6.23 -0.69
N ALA A 93 9.30 -5.33 -1.17
CA ALA A 93 9.64 -3.93 -1.40
C ALA A 93 9.86 -3.19 -0.09
N ALA A 94 8.94 -3.36 0.86
CA ALA A 94 9.00 -2.71 2.16
C ALA A 94 8.43 -3.58 3.28
N ILE A 95 8.74 -3.19 4.52
CA ILE A 95 8.01 -3.60 5.73
C ILE A 95 7.12 -2.44 6.11
N CYS A 96 5.80 -2.66 6.18
CA CYS A 96 4.84 -1.63 6.55
C CYS A 96 4.31 -1.87 7.97
N VAL A 97 4.42 -0.83 8.81
CA VAL A 97 4.02 -0.85 10.22
C VAL A 97 3.35 0.46 10.63
N TYR A 98 2.82 0.53 11.85
CA TYR A 98 2.44 1.83 12.44
C TYR A 98 3.69 2.70 12.66
N SER A 99 3.52 4.02 12.56
CA SER A 99 4.60 5.01 12.62
C SER A 99 5.51 4.87 13.83
N ASN A 100 4.94 4.55 14.99
CA ASN A 100 5.68 4.35 16.26
C ASN A 100 6.58 3.10 16.31
N PHE A 101 6.58 2.28 15.27
CA PHE A 101 7.46 1.10 15.17
C PHE A 101 8.57 1.27 14.11
N ALA A 102 8.69 2.44 13.48
CA ALA A 102 9.72 2.68 12.47
C ALA A 102 11.13 2.43 13.02
N GLU A 103 11.46 2.96 14.21
CA GLU A 103 12.74 2.76 14.87
C GLU A 103 13.03 1.29 15.17
N VAL A 104 11.99 0.53 15.58
CA VAL A 104 12.12 -0.91 15.85
C VAL A 104 12.49 -1.69 14.59
N VAL A 105 11.80 -1.39 13.47
CA VAL A 105 12.12 -2.01 12.18
C VAL A 105 13.50 -1.60 11.72
N ARG A 106 13.86 -0.31 11.79
CA ARG A 106 15.17 0.21 11.41
C ARG A 106 16.30 -0.45 12.19
N GLY A 107 16.12 -0.66 13.50
CA GLY A 107 17.09 -1.32 14.36
C GLY A 107 17.21 -2.83 14.13
N ALA A 108 16.18 -3.49 13.61
CA ALA A 108 16.13 -4.93 13.41
C ALA A 108 16.40 -5.37 11.96
N LEU A 109 16.24 -4.48 10.98
CA LEU A 109 16.39 -4.78 9.55
C LEU A 109 17.88 -4.83 9.17
N GLU A 110 18.32 -5.98 8.66
CA GLU A 110 19.71 -6.24 8.26
C GLU A 110 19.93 -6.10 6.74
N VAL A 111 18.84 -6.15 5.94
CA VAL A 111 18.91 -6.06 4.47
C VAL A 111 18.73 -4.60 4.02
N SER A 112 19.47 -4.21 2.97
CA SER A 112 19.56 -2.82 2.52
C SER A 112 18.61 -2.47 1.37
N ASP A 113 17.97 -3.46 0.77
CA ASP A 113 17.09 -3.31 -0.41
C ASP A 113 15.60 -3.45 -0.06
N VAL A 114 15.26 -3.36 1.23
CA VAL A 114 13.89 -3.35 1.74
C VAL A 114 13.65 -2.04 2.47
N ASN A 115 12.64 -1.30 2.05
CA ASN A 115 12.28 -0.03 2.65
C ASN A 115 11.43 -0.22 3.93
N ILE A 116 11.30 0.84 4.69
CA ILE A 116 10.40 0.92 5.85
C ILE A 116 9.26 1.87 5.48
N ALA A 117 8.07 1.31 5.28
CA ALA A 117 6.84 2.04 5.07
C ALA A 117 6.09 2.18 6.39
N VAL A 118 5.46 3.32 6.62
CA VAL A 118 4.64 3.53 7.82
C VAL A 118 3.29 4.15 7.49
N CYS A 119 2.25 3.69 8.19
CA CYS A 119 0.98 4.41 8.22
C CYS A 119 1.09 5.61 9.14
N SER A 120 0.84 6.81 8.62
CA SER A 120 0.92 8.08 9.36
C SER A 120 -0.28 8.98 9.03
N ALA A 121 -0.31 10.18 9.57
CA ALA A 121 -1.32 11.20 9.30
C ALA A 121 -2.77 10.73 9.50
N ALA A 122 -2.99 9.83 10.48
CA ALA A 122 -4.27 9.20 10.77
C ALA A 122 -4.81 8.33 9.61
N PHE A 123 -3.92 7.74 8.79
CA PHE A 123 -4.28 6.80 7.74
C PHE A 123 -5.13 5.62 8.29
N PRO A 124 -6.18 5.13 7.58
CA PRO A 124 -6.59 5.53 6.23
C PRO A 124 -7.65 6.65 6.21
N SER A 125 -8.22 7.04 7.36
CA SER A 125 -9.31 8.01 7.40
C SER A 125 -8.85 9.46 7.23
N SER A 126 -7.64 9.75 7.61
CA SER A 126 -7.01 11.09 7.61
C SER A 126 -7.82 12.16 8.35
N GLN A 127 -8.72 11.77 9.28
CA GLN A 127 -9.57 12.67 10.06
C GLN A 127 -8.90 13.09 11.37
N ALA A 128 -7.80 13.85 11.25
CA ALA A 128 -7.07 14.44 12.37
C ALA A 128 -6.66 15.88 12.06
N HIS A 129 -6.28 16.63 13.09
CA HIS A 129 -5.74 17.97 12.93
C HIS A 129 -4.43 17.94 12.13
N ILE A 130 -4.21 18.95 11.28
CA ILE A 130 -3.04 19.00 10.39
C ILE A 130 -1.73 19.01 11.17
N GLU A 131 -1.70 19.67 12.32
CA GLU A 131 -0.53 19.73 13.20
C GLU A 131 -0.14 18.35 13.73
N THR A 132 -1.13 17.52 14.07
CA THR A 132 -0.91 16.15 14.52
C THR A 132 -0.35 15.29 13.38
N LYS A 133 -0.92 15.41 12.18
CA LYS A 133 -0.44 14.68 10.99
C LYS A 133 1.00 15.02 10.67
N VAL A 134 1.34 16.32 10.66
CA VAL A 134 2.69 16.78 10.38
C VAL A 134 3.67 16.30 11.44
N ALA A 135 3.29 16.37 12.72
CA ALA A 135 4.14 15.93 13.82
C ALA A 135 4.39 14.39 13.76
N GLU A 136 3.34 13.59 13.52
CA GLU A 136 3.47 12.14 13.40
C GLU A 136 4.38 11.75 12.24
N THR A 137 4.17 12.36 11.06
CA THR A 137 5.00 12.11 9.89
C THR A 137 6.47 12.50 10.11
N ALA A 138 6.72 13.64 10.76
CA ALA A 138 8.08 14.08 11.07
C ALA A 138 8.80 13.09 12.00
N LEU A 139 8.13 12.64 13.07
CA LEU A 139 8.66 11.62 13.98
C LEU A 139 8.96 10.30 13.25
N ALA A 140 8.03 9.84 12.41
CA ALA A 140 8.25 8.61 11.65
C ALA A 140 9.48 8.67 10.74
N ILE A 141 9.74 9.83 10.11
CA ILE A 141 10.93 10.05 9.28
C ILE A 141 12.20 10.08 10.15
N GLU A 142 12.16 10.75 11.32
CA GLU A 142 13.27 10.78 12.28
C GLU A 142 13.59 9.37 12.79
N ASP A 143 12.57 8.52 13.00
CA ASP A 143 12.69 7.13 13.43
C ASP A 143 13.14 6.20 12.30
N GLY A 144 13.31 6.71 11.08
CA GLY A 144 13.92 6.01 9.96
C GLY A 144 12.94 5.41 8.94
N ALA A 145 11.71 5.91 8.85
CA ALA A 145 10.83 5.55 7.75
C ALA A 145 11.35 6.08 6.41
N ASP A 146 11.28 5.25 5.37
CA ASP A 146 11.64 5.59 3.99
C ASP A 146 10.40 6.03 3.19
N GLU A 147 9.23 5.50 3.56
CA GLU A 147 7.95 5.70 2.87
C GLU A 147 6.84 6.00 3.90
N VAL A 148 5.88 6.84 3.51
CA VAL A 148 4.79 7.26 4.39
C VAL A 148 3.45 7.17 3.67
N ASP A 149 2.54 6.36 4.18
CA ASP A 149 1.14 6.26 3.73
C ASP A 149 0.29 7.26 4.50
N ILE A 150 -0.41 8.20 3.79
CA ILE A 150 -1.19 9.30 4.36
C ILE A 150 -2.61 9.39 3.80
#